data_50f28091c0d8d4a5fddf13311bad666d
#
_entry.id   50f28091c0d8d4a5fddf13311bad666d
#
_cell.length_a   1.000
_cell.length_b   1.000
_cell.length_c   1.000
_cell.angle_alpha   90.00
_cell.angle_beta   90.00
_cell.angle_gamma   90.00
#
_symmetry.space_group_name_H-M   'P 1'
#
loop_
_entity.id
_entity.type
_entity.pdbx_description
1 polymer ?
#
loop_
_entity_poly.entity_id
_entity_poly.type
_entity_poly.pdbx_seq_one_letter_code
_entity_poly.pdbx_strand_id
1 'polypeptide(L)'
;MGIFAQLALRDSIEIKTTPEKIWEFFANLDKNYTTWHPQDHIVFKWVLGKPLEAGSKFYAEQLVMGKVRIYNGTISETIPKRKIAIEFDFPISIVSPKVEWLIEPKDSVCIFTAITYMRFGVLYQRLFKKHMKRLIEVHNKHTWAEAENLKKILEKGLVIKN
;
A
#
# COMPACT_ATOMS: atom_id res chain seq x y z
N MET A 1 -25.20 11.41 -11.27
CA MET A 1 -23.97 12.07 -10.77
C MET A 1 -23.64 11.50 -9.40
N GLY A 2 -22.51 10.83 -9.24
CA GLY A 2 -22.14 10.26 -7.95
C GLY A 2 -21.84 11.34 -6.93
N ILE A 3 -22.32 11.17 -5.69
CA ILE A 3 -22.07 12.06 -4.55
C ILE A 3 -20.57 12.13 -4.18
N PHE A 4 -19.77 11.17 -4.68
CA PHE A 4 -18.35 11.05 -4.44
C PHE A 4 -17.56 11.05 -5.76
N ALA A 5 -16.51 11.85 -5.81
CA ALA A 5 -15.48 11.71 -6.83
C ALA A 5 -14.38 10.76 -6.32
N GLN A 6 -14.02 9.80 -7.14
CA GLN A 6 -12.92 8.88 -6.87
C GLN A 6 -11.65 9.39 -7.56
N LEU A 7 -10.57 9.47 -6.82
CA LEU A 7 -9.24 9.81 -7.30
C LEU A 7 -8.34 8.58 -7.19
N ALA A 8 -7.61 8.24 -8.24
CA ALA A 8 -6.57 7.23 -8.22
C ALA A 8 -5.20 7.89 -8.19
N LEU A 9 -4.47 7.72 -7.10
CA LEU A 9 -3.09 8.17 -6.94
C LEU A 9 -2.18 7.00 -7.33
N ARG A 10 -1.29 7.21 -8.27
CA ARG A 10 -0.41 6.18 -8.83
C ARG A 10 1.05 6.59 -8.66
N ASP A 11 1.83 5.74 -8.00
CA ASP A 11 3.27 5.85 -7.85
C ASP A 11 3.94 4.59 -8.43
N SER A 12 4.95 4.78 -9.27
CA SER A 12 5.67 3.67 -9.91
C SER A 12 7.17 3.83 -9.72
N ILE A 13 7.85 2.72 -9.44
CA ILE A 13 9.31 2.69 -9.30
C ILE A 13 9.89 1.47 -10.00
N GLU A 14 11.04 1.65 -10.64
CA GLU A 14 11.82 0.57 -11.24
C GLU A 14 12.78 -0.02 -10.19
N ILE A 15 12.75 -1.35 -10.05
CA ILE A 15 13.55 -2.10 -9.07
C ILE A 15 14.33 -3.19 -9.80
N LYS A 16 15.64 -3.26 -9.60
CA LYS A 16 16.50 -4.34 -10.10
C LYS A 16 16.29 -5.62 -9.29
N THR A 17 15.20 -6.32 -9.59
CA THR A 17 14.75 -7.51 -8.87
C THR A 17 13.84 -8.35 -9.74
N THR A 18 13.35 -9.48 -9.21
CA THR A 18 12.37 -10.35 -9.88
C THR A 18 10.98 -10.22 -9.27
N PRO A 19 9.91 -10.57 -10.01
CA PRO A 19 8.55 -10.58 -9.48
C PRO A 19 8.40 -11.47 -8.24
N GLU A 20 9.16 -12.59 -8.18
CA GLU A 20 9.17 -13.52 -7.05
C GLU A 20 9.62 -12.85 -5.77
N LYS A 21 10.69 -12.06 -5.82
CA LYS A 21 11.24 -11.38 -4.64
C LYS A 21 10.29 -10.29 -4.12
N ILE A 22 9.63 -9.55 -5.01
CA ILE A 22 8.59 -8.58 -4.62
C ILE A 22 7.42 -9.31 -3.96
N TRP A 23 6.96 -10.40 -4.58
CA TRP A 23 5.87 -11.21 -4.04
C TRP A 23 6.19 -11.80 -2.67
N GLU A 24 7.38 -12.37 -2.51
CA GLU A 24 7.87 -12.92 -1.25
C GLU A 24 7.97 -11.85 -0.16
N PHE A 25 8.42 -10.65 -0.51
CA PHE A 25 8.45 -9.52 0.41
C PHE A 25 7.09 -9.23 1.00
N PHE A 26 6.05 -9.15 0.16
CA PHE A 26 4.67 -8.89 0.60
C PHE A 26 4.02 -10.10 1.27
N ALA A 27 4.35 -11.32 0.88
CA ALA A 27 3.88 -12.52 1.58
C ALA A 27 4.38 -12.58 3.04
N ASN A 28 5.57 -12.04 3.31
CA ASN A 28 6.18 -11.95 4.63
C ASN A 28 6.02 -10.54 5.25
N LEU A 29 4.92 -9.86 4.97
CA LEU A 29 4.72 -8.49 5.42
C LEU A 29 4.62 -8.37 6.96
N ASP A 30 4.17 -9.42 7.64
CA ASP A 30 4.20 -9.53 9.09
C ASP A 30 5.60 -9.38 9.71
N LYS A 31 6.65 -9.75 8.96
CA LYS A 31 8.06 -9.60 9.36
C LYS A 31 8.71 -8.35 8.75
N ASN A 32 8.30 -7.98 7.54
CA ASN A 32 8.96 -6.94 6.75
C ASN A 32 8.37 -5.54 6.96
N TYR A 33 7.20 -5.43 7.59
CA TYR A 33 6.43 -4.21 7.63
C TYR A 33 7.18 -3.02 8.25
N THR A 34 7.77 -3.22 9.41
CA THR A 34 8.56 -2.17 10.09
C THR A 34 9.85 -1.83 9.35
N THR A 35 10.44 -2.78 8.64
CA THR A 35 11.63 -2.53 7.80
C THR A 35 11.26 -1.77 6.53
N TRP A 36 10.06 -2.00 6.01
CA TRP A 36 9.58 -1.33 4.81
C TRP A 36 9.44 0.19 5.01
N HIS A 37 8.88 0.64 6.12
CA HIS A 37 8.81 2.06 6.47
C HIS A 37 9.03 2.26 7.98
N PRO A 38 10.30 2.29 8.44
CA PRO A 38 10.63 2.28 9.88
C PRO A 38 10.07 3.44 10.68
N GLN A 39 9.77 4.57 10.03
CA GLN A 39 9.28 5.77 10.72
C GLN A 39 7.77 5.70 11.01
N ASP A 40 7.00 5.06 10.13
CA ASP A 40 5.55 5.11 10.19
C ASP A 40 4.89 3.74 10.44
N HIS A 41 5.53 2.64 10.01
CA HIS A 41 4.98 1.30 10.17
C HIS A 41 5.27 0.75 11.58
N ILE A 42 4.22 0.35 12.31
CA ILE A 42 4.32 -0.12 13.69
C ILE A 42 4.18 -1.64 13.76
N VAL A 43 3.10 -2.18 13.21
CA VAL A 43 2.82 -3.62 13.22
C VAL A 43 1.95 -4.03 12.05
N PHE A 44 2.17 -5.23 11.54
CA PHE A 44 1.29 -5.90 10.58
C PHE A 44 1.06 -7.35 11.01
N LYS A 45 -0.15 -7.85 10.86
CA LYS A 45 -0.51 -9.25 11.17
C LYS A 45 -1.51 -9.78 10.17
N TRP A 46 -1.28 -10.99 9.68
CA TRP A 46 -2.31 -11.78 9.03
C TRP A 46 -3.23 -12.33 10.12
N VAL A 47 -4.52 -11.99 10.07
CA VAL A 47 -5.50 -12.37 11.12
C VAL A 47 -6.45 -13.48 10.66
N LEU A 48 -6.57 -13.69 9.35
CA LEU A 48 -7.36 -14.75 8.75
C LEU A 48 -6.79 -15.14 7.40
N GLY A 49 -6.82 -16.44 7.06
CA GLY A 49 -6.35 -16.97 5.79
C GLY A 49 -4.82 -17.04 5.68
N LYS A 50 -4.31 -17.30 4.48
CA LYS A 50 -2.89 -17.33 4.20
C LYS A 50 -2.41 -16.04 3.55
N PRO A 51 -1.14 -15.65 3.74
CA PRO A 51 -0.58 -14.47 3.12
C PRO A 51 -0.89 -14.36 1.63
N LEU A 52 -1.40 -13.20 1.18
CA LEU A 52 -1.71 -12.87 -0.20
C LEU A 52 -2.78 -13.75 -0.89
N GLU A 53 -3.47 -14.64 -0.21
CA GLU A 53 -4.64 -15.33 -0.79
C GLU A 53 -5.86 -14.40 -0.77
N ALA A 54 -6.66 -14.43 -1.84
CA ALA A 54 -7.93 -13.70 -1.88
C ALA A 54 -8.86 -14.15 -0.73
N GLY A 55 -9.44 -13.21 -0.02
CA GLY A 55 -10.25 -13.45 1.19
C GLY A 55 -9.45 -13.41 2.50
N SER A 56 -8.11 -13.41 2.45
CA SER A 56 -7.29 -13.27 3.66
C SER A 56 -7.42 -11.88 4.24
N LYS A 57 -7.40 -11.79 5.57
CA LYS A 57 -7.56 -10.55 6.32
C LYS A 57 -6.30 -10.20 7.09
N PHE A 58 -6.08 -8.91 7.24
CA PHE A 58 -4.95 -8.38 7.99
C PHE A 58 -5.37 -7.26 8.94
N TYR A 59 -4.49 -7.02 9.91
CA TYR A 59 -4.48 -5.90 10.83
C TYR A 59 -3.14 -5.18 10.70
N ALA A 60 -3.15 -3.85 10.63
CA ALA A 60 -1.93 -3.05 10.62
C ALA A 60 -2.10 -1.76 11.42
N GLU A 61 -0.98 -1.26 11.96
CA GLU A 61 -0.90 0.04 12.61
C GLU A 61 0.16 0.90 11.93
N GLN A 62 -0.19 2.16 11.68
CA GLN A 62 0.71 3.16 11.10
C GLN A 62 0.63 4.46 11.87
N LEU A 63 1.75 5.18 11.92
CA LEU A 63 1.77 6.55 12.37
C LEU A 63 1.43 7.49 11.19
N VAL A 64 0.31 8.17 11.27
CA VAL A 64 -0.14 9.11 10.23
C VAL A 64 -0.36 10.47 10.86
N MET A 65 0.42 11.48 10.45
CA MET A 65 0.36 12.84 11.00
C MET A 65 0.47 12.88 12.53
N GLY A 66 1.39 12.07 13.11
CA GLY A 66 1.62 12.00 14.55
C GLY A 66 0.57 11.21 15.36
N LYS A 67 -0.35 10.52 14.70
CA LYS A 67 -1.37 9.69 15.35
C LYS A 67 -1.33 8.27 14.82
N VAL A 68 -1.43 7.29 15.71
CA VAL A 68 -1.57 5.89 15.34
C VAL A 68 -2.92 5.69 14.67
N ARG A 69 -2.89 5.08 13.49
CA ARG A 69 -4.07 4.67 12.72
C ARG A 69 -4.07 3.16 12.57
N ILE A 70 -5.24 2.58 12.76
CA ILE A 70 -5.47 1.15 12.59
C ILE A 70 -6.08 0.91 11.21
N TYR A 71 -5.50 -0.03 10.50
CA TYR A 71 -5.95 -0.49 9.19
C TYR A 71 -6.33 -1.97 9.29
N ASN A 72 -7.60 -2.26 9.11
CA ASN A 72 -8.08 -3.61 8.85
C ASN A 72 -8.45 -3.70 7.38
N GLY A 73 -8.21 -4.85 6.78
CA GLY A 73 -8.56 -5.02 5.39
C GLY A 73 -8.51 -6.47 4.94
N THR A 74 -8.97 -6.65 3.72
CA THR A 74 -9.06 -7.95 3.06
C THR A 74 -8.31 -7.91 1.75
N ILE A 75 -7.59 -8.96 1.43
CA ILE A 75 -7.07 -9.17 0.07
C ILE A 75 -8.27 -9.51 -0.82
N SER A 76 -8.69 -8.58 -1.66
CA SER A 76 -9.88 -8.75 -2.50
C SER A 76 -9.59 -9.52 -3.78
N GLU A 77 -8.38 -9.39 -4.32
CA GLU A 77 -7.95 -10.06 -5.54
C GLU A 77 -6.43 -10.25 -5.54
N THR A 78 -5.98 -11.38 -6.06
CA THR A 78 -4.57 -11.59 -6.35
C THR A 78 -4.37 -12.27 -7.70
N ILE A 79 -3.34 -11.84 -8.43
CA ILE A 79 -2.75 -12.56 -9.54
C ILE A 79 -1.30 -12.80 -9.14
N PRO A 80 -0.90 -14.06 -8.89
CA PRO A 80 0.43 -14.37 -8.36
C PRO A 80 1.55 -13.66 -9.11
N LYS A 81 2.42 -12.98 -8.38
CA LYS A 81 3.59 -12.24 -8.88
C LYS A 81 3.26 -11.10 -9.86
N ARG A 82 1.99 -10.66 -9.92
CA ARG A 82 1.52 -9.62 -10.84
C ARG A 82 0.66 -8.56 -10.18
N LYS A 83 -0.26 -8.96 -9.31
CA LYS A 83 -1.24 -8.04 -8.72
C LYS A 83 -1.63 -8.48 -7.32
N ILE A 84 -1.75 -7.50 -6.43
CA ILE A 84 -2.37 -7.63 -5.11
C ILE A 84 -3.36 -6.48 -4.97
N ALA A 85 -4.64 -6.79 -4.78
CA ALA A 85 -5.67 -5.80 -4.50
C ALA A 85 -6.15 -5.94 -3.06
N ILE A 86 -6.24 -4.82 -2.37
CA ILE A 86 -6.55 -4.70 -0.95
C ILE A 86 -7.77 -3.80 -0.80
N GLU A 87 -8.76 -4.26 -0.07
CA GLU A 87 -9.90 -3.44 0.36
C GLU A 87 -9.83 -3.21 1.85
N PHE A 88 -9.98 -1.95 2.27
CA PHE A 88 -9.96 -1.58 3.68
C PHE A 88 -11.36 -1.65 4.29
N ASP A 89 -11.41 -1.99 5.59
CA ASP A 89 -12.63 -1.96 6.39
C ASP A 89 -12.95 -0.53 6.86
N PHE A 90 -14.16 -0.35 7.37
CA PHE A 90 -14.57 0.89 8.05
C PHE A 90 -13.67 1.16 9.28
N PRO A 91 -13.28 2.39 9.56
CA PRO A 91 -13.67 3.66 8.89
C PRO A 91 -12.78 4.10 7.72
N ILE A 92 -11.65 3.41 7.47
CA ILE A 92 -10.68 3.80 6.43
C ILE A 92 -11.32 3.76 5.04
N SER A 93 -12.18 2.77 4.77
CA SER A 93 -12.87 2.61 3.49
C SER A 93 -13.74 3.79 3.06
N ILE A 94 -14.09 4.70 3.96
CA ILE A 94 -14.82 5.93 3.61
C ILE A 94 -13.97 6.81 2.70
N VAL A 95 -12.69 6.98 3.05
CA VAL A 95 -11.75 7.89 2.35
C VAL A 95 -10.84 7.12 1.39
N SER A 96 -10.33 5.97 1.81
CA SER A 96 -9.44 5.12 1.03
C SER A 96 -9.98 3.69 0.98
N PRO A 97 -10.87 3.36 0.05
CA PRO A 97 -11.52 2.06 0.02
C PRO A 97 -10.61 0.94 -0.47
N LYS A 98 -9.63 1.25 -1.33
CA LYS A 98 -8.86 0.25 -2.05
C LYS A 98 -7.43 0.70 -2.34
N VAL A 99 -6.51 -0.25 -2.33
CA VAL A 99 -5.16 -0.12 -2.85
C VAL A 99 -4.89 -1.29 -3.79
N GLU A 100 -4.15 -1.05 -4.86
CA GLU A 100 -3.63 -2.08 -5.74
C GLU A 100 -2.11 -1.96 -5.86
N TRP A 101 -1.42 -3.08 -5.76
CA TRP A 101 -0.01 -3.21 -6.06
C TRP A 101 0.17 -4.03 -7.32
N LEU A 102 0.85 -3.47 -8.31
CA LEU A 102 1.14 -4.12 -9.59
C LEU A 102 2.63 -4.41 -9.69
N ILE A 103 2.96 -5.57 -10.23
CA ILE A 103 4.33 -6.05 -10.44
C ILE A 103 4.46 -6.39 -11.92
N GLU A 104 5.20 -5.57 -12.65
CA GLU A 104 5.39 -5.72 -14.09
C GLU A 104 6.86 -6.02 -14.39
N PRO A 105 7.23 -7.24 -14.80
CA PRO A 105 8.59 -7.52 -15.23
C PRO A 105 8.90 -6.81 -16.55
N LYS A 106 10.09 -6.24 -16.63
CA LYS A 106 10.60 -5.55 -17.81
C LYS A 106 12.10 -5.82 -17.93
N ASP A 107 12.47 -6.70 -18.86
CA ASP A 107 13.87 -7.14 -19.06
C ASP A 107 14.50 -7.67 -17.76
N SER A 108 15.51 -6.96 -17.24
CA SER A 108 16.24 -7.33 -16.01
C SER A 108 15.73 -6.62 -14.74
N VAL A 109 14.60 -5.93 -14.83
CA VAL A 109 14.01 -5.15 -13.74
C VAL A 109 12.52 -5.46 -13.58
N CYS A 110 11.93 -5.01 -12.48
CA CYS A 110 10.49 -4.96 -12.29
C CYS A 110 10.03 -3.52 -12.08
N ILE A 111 8.89 -3.17 -12.65
CA ILE A 111 8.18 -1.95 -12.30
C ILE A 111 7.16 -2.31 -11.23
N PHE A 112 7.35 -1.76 -10.03
CA PHE A 112 6.37 -1.83 -8.96
C PHE A 112 5.51 -0.58 -8.98
N THR A 113 4.20 -0.75 -9.01
CA THR A 113 3.24 0.36 -9.00
C THR A 113 2.26 0.19 -7.86
N ALA A 114 2.14 1.22 -7.02
CA ALA A 114 1.09 1.33 -6.02
C ALA A 114 -0.01 2.29 -6.53
N ILE A 115 -1.25 1.86 -6.47
CA ILE A 115 -2.42 2.67 -6.83
C ILE A 115 -3.31 2.76 -5.61
N THR A 116 -3.48 3.96 -5.06
CA THR A 116 -4.40 4.23 -3.95
C THR A 116 -5.65 4.92 -4.47
N TYR A 117 -6.78 4.31 -4.23
CA TYR A 117 -8.08 4.90 -4.57
C TYR A 117 -8.59 5.70 -3.37
N MET A 118 -8.83 7.00 -3.59
CA MET A 118 -9.39 7.89 -2.59
C MET A 118 -10.77 8.39 -3.00
N ARG A 119 -11.67 8.54 -2.04
CA ARG A 119 -13.01 9.11 -2.21
C ARG A 119 -13.13 10.38 -1.42
N PHE A 120 -13.57 11.44 -2.07
CA PHE A 120 -13.91 12.69 -1.42
C PHE A 120 -15.31 13.11 -1.84
N GLY A 121 -16.15 13.49 -0.88
CA GLY A 121 -17.45 14.10 -1.18
C GLY A 121 -17.27 15.38 -1.99
N VAL A 122 -18.12 15.61 -2.98
CA VAL A 122 -18.05 16.80 -3.86
C VAL A 122 -18.11 18.09 -3.03
N LEU A 123 -18.94 18.13 -2.00
CA LEU A 123 -19.05 19.28 -1.10
C LEU A 123 -17.74 19.48 -0.29
N TYR A 124 -17.15 18.39 0.18
CA TYR A 124 -15.86 18.42 0.90
C TYR A 124 -14.73 18.95 0.02
N GLN A 125 -14.64 18.53 -1.23
CA GLN A 125 -13.67 19.04 -2.19
C GLN A 125 -13.80 20.56 -2.42
N ARG A 126 -15.04 21.05 -2.40
CA ARG A 126 -15.34 22.47 -2.64
C ARG A 126 -14.97 23.34 -1.44
N LEU A 127 -15.27 22.86 -0.23
CA LEU A 127 -15.09 23.63 1.01
C LEU A 127 -13.70 23.47 1.63
N PHE A 128 -13.05 22.31 1.45
CA PHE A 128 -11.82 21.94 2.14
C PHE A 128 -10.65 21.63 1.20
N LYS A 129 -10.55 22.36 0.09
CA LYS A 129 -9.48 22.17 -0.92
C LYS A 129 -8.07 22.12 -0.32
N LYS A 130 -7.75 23.01 0.61
CA LYS A 130 -6.42 23.07 1.24
C LYS A 130 -6.14 21.82 2.08
N HIS A 131 -7.14 21.34 2.81
CA HIS A 131 -7.02 20.14 3.63
C HIS A 131 -6.84 18.88 2.76
N MET A 132 -7.64 18.76 1.70
CA MET A 132 -7.54 17.67 0.73
C MET A 132 -6.15 17.65 0.07
N LYS A 133 -5.66 18.81 -0.38
CA LYS A 133 -4.31 18.93 -0.96
C LYS A 133 -3.25 18.44 0.03
N ARG A 134 -3.31 18.83 1.30
CA ARG A 134 -2.40 18.39 2.34
C ARG A 134 -2.45 16.87 2.58
N LEU A 135 -3.65 16.28 2.59
CA LEU A 135 -3.80 14.83 2.73
C LEU A 135 -3.14 14.08 1.57
N ILE A 136 -3.33 14.55 0.35
CA ILE A 136 -2.71 13.97 -0.85
C ILE A 136 -1.18 14.12 -0.79
N GLU A 137 -0.66 15.27 -0.40
CA GLU A 137 0.78 15.51 -0.26
C GLU A 137 1.41 14.58 0.78
N VAL A 138 0.77 14.42 1.95
CA VAL A 138 1.22 13.49 3.00
C VAL A 138 1.22 12.05 2.49
N HIS A 139 0.14 11.65 1.81
CA HIS A 139 0.02 10.32 1.22
C HIS A 139 1.13 10.06 0.20
N ASN A 140 1.31 10.95 -0.77
CA ASN A 140 2.33 10.79 -1.83
C ASN A 140 3.74 10.70 -1.25
N LYS A 141 4.05 11.52 -0.23
CA LYS A 141 5.34 11.46 0.45
C LYS A 141 5.56 10.10 1.13
N HIS A 142 4.54 9.58 1.79
CA HIS A 142 4.58 8.26 2.45
C HIS A 142 4.78 7.14 1.42
N THR A 143 3.93 7.07 0.40
CA THR A 143 3.97 6.05 -0.65
C THR A 143 5.29 6.06 -1.41
N TRP A 144 5.84 7.25 -1.69
CA TRP A 144 7.14 7.38 -2.33
C TRP A 144 8.27 6.84 -1.45
N ALA A 145 8.26 7.15 -0.15
CA ALA A 145 9.24 6.62 0.80
C ALA A 145 9.16 5.09 0.91
N GLU A 146 7.95 4.51 0.92
CA GLU A 146 7.74 3.06 0.84
C GLU A 146 8.36 2.46 -0.43
N ALA A 147 8.10 3.06 -1.58
CA ALA A 147 8.62 2.59 -2.87
C ALA A 147 10.16 2.63 -2.89
N GLU A 148 10.78 3.73 -2.46
CA GLU A 148 12.24 3.83 -2.38
C GLU A 148 12.86 2.85 -1.38
N ASN A 149 12.22 2.63 -0.22
CA ASN A 149 12.72 1.67 0.76
C ASN A 149 12.57 0.24 0.25
N LEU A 150 11.45 -0.10 -0.40
CA LEU A 150 11.28 -1.40 -1.06
C LEU A 150 12.40 -1.65 -2.08
N LYS A 151 12.70 -0.64 -2.92
CA LYS A 151 13.79 -0.71 -3.87
C LYS A 151 15.14 -0.97 -3.17
N LYS A 152 15.47 -0.22 -2.13
CA LYS A 152 16.71 -0.39 -1.36
C LYS A 152 16.81 -1.80 -0.74
N ILE A 153 15.74 -2.31 -0.17
CA ILE A 153 15.68 -3.64 0.46
C ILE A 153 15.94 -4.73 -0.59
N LEU A 154 15.24 -4.68 -1.71
CA LEU A 154 15.28 -5.74 -2.71
C LEU A 154 16.55 -5.71 -3.56
N GLU A 155 17.09 -4.53 -3.86
CA GLU A 155 18.35 -4.40 -4.63
C GLU A 155 19.58 -4.73 -3.79
N LYS A 156 19.56 -4.47 -2.48
CA LYS A 156 20.68 -4.77 -1.57
C LYS A 156 20.67 -6.21 -1.03
N GLY A 157 19.66 -7.00 -1.34
CA GLY A 157 19.51 -8.36 -0.82
C GLY A 157 19.26 -8.40 0.70
N LEU A 158 18.76 -7.30 1.29
CA LEU A 158 18.40 -7.17 2.71
C LEU A 158 17.07 -7.87 3.04
N VAL A 159 16.73 -8.93 2.33
CA VAL A 159 15.67 -9.84 2.77
C VAL A 159 16.18 -10.50 4.04
N ILE A 160 15.49 -10.30 5.15
CA ILE A 160 15.83 -10.95 6.42
C ILE A 160 15.78 -12.45 6.17
N LYS A 161 16.97 -13.08 6.12
CA LYS A 161 17.05 -14.53 6.15
C LYS A 161 16.54 -15.00 7.50
N ASN A 162 15.59 -15.92 7.47
CA ASN A 162 15.07 -16.62 8.66
C ASN A 162 16.17 -17.20 9.51
#